data_80e321c09e659fb704a6a73c160e8b1a
#
_entry.id   80e321c09e659fb704a6a73c160e8b1a
#
_cell.length_a   1.000
_cell.length_b   1.000
_cell.length_c   1.000
_cell.angle_alpha   90.00
_cell.angle_beta   90.00
_cell.angle_gamma   90.00
#
_symmetry.space_group_name_H-M   'P 1'
#
loop_
_entity.id
_entity.type
_entity.pdbx_description
1 polymer ?
#
loop_
_entity_poly.entity_id
_entity_poly.type
_entity_poly.pdbx_seq_one_letter_code
_entity_poly.pdbx_strand_id
1 'polypeptide(L)'
;VATNAFGMGIDKPDVRIVIHIDMPDSPEAYFQEAGRAGRDGQKAYAVLLYAQSDKTTLNKRISDTFPDKDYIRKVYEDINYYFQMAMGDGMGCTFAFNLDEFCRNFKHIPVQADSALKIMTRSGYLEYTDEQDNASRILFTMKRDELYKLHENDTDTEKLKNIILRSYTGLITDYAYINEDSLVIRSGLTRQRIYEILLALTRRHIIHYIPRKKTPYIIYTRERQEKNRLALTREIYEDRKKSYTTRIKA
;
A
#
# COMPACT_ATOMS: atom_id res chain seq x y z
N VAL A 1 25.37 0.23 -21.07
CA VAL A 1 23.90 0.30 -20.92
C VAL A 1 23.59 0.04 -19.46
N ALA A 2 22.74 0.86 -18.86
CA ALA A 2 22.36 0.76 -17.46
C ALA A 2 20.86 0.99 -17.29
N THR A 3 20.29 0.43 -16.25
CA THR A 3 18.93 0.73 -15.79
C THR A 3 18.97 1.82 -14.70
N ASN A 4 17.82 2.39 -14.35
CA ASN A 4 17.70 3.40 -13.27
C ASN A 4 18.33 2.93 -11.94
N ALA A 5 18.30 1.62 -11.64
CA ALA A 5 18.94 1.05 -10.45
C ALA A 5 20.47 1.17 -10.47
N PHE A 6 21.09 1.14 -11.64
CA PHE A 6 22.52 1.34 -11.82
C PHE A 6 22.93 2.81 -11.59
N GLY A 7 21.97 3.70 -11.65
CA GLY A 7 22.16 5.13 -11.44
C GLY A 7 22.49 5.54 -10.00
N MET A 8 22.21 4.73 -8.97
CA MET A 8 22.52 5.06 -7.59
C MET A 8 23.91 4.56 -7.20
N GLY A 9 24.79 5.50 -6.81
CA GLY A 9 26.11 5.16 -6.25
C GLY A 9 27.29 5.11 -7.23
N ILE A 10 27.09 5.44 -8.52
CA ILE A 10 28.22 5.55 -9.46
C ILE A 10 28.76 6.98 -9.44
N ASP A 11 29.95 7.12 -8.91
CA ASP A 11 30.71 8.38 -8.88
C ASP A 11 31.92 8.31 -9.81
N LYS A 12 31.64 8.20 -11.12
CA LYS A 12 32.67 8.22 -12.15
C LYS A 12 32.78 9.64 -12.72
N PRO A 13 33.91 10.34 -12.52
CA PRO A 13 34.02 11.74 -12.89
C PRO A 13 34.12 11.97 -14.41
N ASP A 14 34.66 11.02 -15.16
CA ASP A 14 35.02 11.12 -16.59
C ASP A 14 33.95 10.61 -17.56
N VAL A 15 32.67 10.64 -17.15
CA VAL A 15 31.55 10.32 -18.06
C VAL A 15 31.41 11.43 -19.09
N ARG A 16 31.57 11.11 -20.38
CA ARG A 16 31.52 12.09 -21.48
C ARG A 16 30.17 12.18 -22.15
N ILE A 17 29.37 11.12 -22.04
CA ILE A 17 28.04 11.12 -22.65
C ILE A 17 27.06 10.31 -21.82
N VAL A 18 25.86 10.85 -21.63
CA VAL A 18 24.70 10.15 -21.10
C VAL A 18 23.61 10.19 -22.17
N ILE A 19 23.13 9.03 -22.57
CA ILE A 19 22.08 8.91 -23.59
C ILE A 19 20.87 8.24 -22.95
N HIS A 20 19.74 8.96 -22.93
CA HIS A 20 18.45 8.41 -22.57
C HIS A 20 17.79 7.84 -23.83
N ILE A 21 17.59 6.51 -23.82
CA ILE A 21 16.92 5.80 -24.93
C ILE A 21 15.42 5.91 -24.78
N ASP A 22 14.93 5.88 -23.53
CA ASP A 22 13.53 6.06 -23.16
C ASP A 22 13.34 7.38 -22.39
N MET A 23 12.13 7.93 -22.43
CA MET A 23 11.79 9.11 -21.66
C MET A 23 11.90 8.82 -20.15
N PRO A 24 12.68 9.60 -19.39
CA PRO A 24 12.70 9.56 -17.95
C PRO A 24 11.33 9.81 -17.33
N ASP A 25 11.13 9.30 -16.12
CA ASP A 25 9.83 9.40 -15.43
C ASP A 25 9.49 10.82 -14.98
N SER A 26 10.46 11.70 -14.89
CA SER A 26 10.28 13.11 -14.53
C SER A 26 11.50 13.94 -14.93
N PRO A 27 11.36 15.28 -15.02
CA PRO A 27 12.50 16.18 -15.23
C PRO A 27 13.58 16.01 -14.17
N GLU A 28 13.21 15.77 -12.92
CA GLU A 28 14.16 15.53 -11.81
C GLU A 28 14.99 14.27 -12.06
N ALA A 29 14.35 13.16 -12.51
CA ALA A 29 15.05 11.95 -12.88
C ALA A 29 16.02 12.21 -14.04
N TYR A 30 15.58 12.96 -15.07
CA TYR A 30 16.44 13.39 -16.18
C TYR A 30 17.67 14.13 -15.67
N PHE A 31 17.50 15.17 -14.84
CA PHE A 31 18.61 15.95 -14.31
C PHE A 31 19.54 15.10 -13.41
N GLN A 32 19.00 14.22 -12.62
CA GLN A 32 19.78 13.33 -11.77
C GLN A 32 20.65 12.36 -12.60
N GLU A 33 20.14 11.87 -13.70
CA GLU A 33 20.84 10.94 -14.59
C GLU A 33 21.80 11.69 -15.53
N ALA A 34 21.36 12.77 -16.16
CA ALA A 34 22.16 13.62 -17.02
C ALA A 34 23.32 14.30 -16.27
N GLY A 35 23.12 14.69 -15.03
CA GLY A 35 24.11 15.30 -14.14
C GLY A 35 25.28 14.37 -13.73
N ARG A 36 25.30 13.13 -14.23
CA ARG A 36 26.46 12.24 -14.10
C ARG A 36 27.53 12.53 -15.15
N ALA A 37 27.18 13.20 -16.23
CA ALA A 37 28.14 13.58 -17.27
C ALA A 37 28.93 14.82 -16.82
N GLY A 38 30.27 14.80 -17.06
CA GLY A 38 31.16 15.93 -16.87
C GLY A 38 31.39 16.36 -15.42
N ARG A 39 31.33 15.46 -14.45
CA ARG A 39 31.59 15.76 -13.03
C ARG A 39 33.00 16.28 -12.76
N ASP A 40 33.95 16.01 -13.64
CA ASP A 40 35.32 16.55 -13.60
C ASP A 40 35.44 17.96 -14.18
N GLY A 41 34.30 18.62 -14.53
CA GLY A 41 34.27 19.94 -15.13
C GLY A 41 34.61 19.99 -16.61
N GLN A 42 34.90 18.82 -17.24
CA GLN A 42 35.18 18.74 -18.66
C GLN A 42 33.88 18.66 -19.48
N LYS A 43 33.94 19.08 -20.74
CA LYS A 43 32.81 19.05 -21.66
C LYS A 43 32.23 17.64 -21.78
N ALA A 44 30.93 17.51 -21.56
CA ALA A 44 30.17 16.28 -21.68
C ALA A 44 28.80 16.58 -22.32
N TYR A 45 28.12 15.52 -22.74
CA TYR A 45 26.85 15.64 -23.46
C TYR A 45 25.79 14.79 -22.77
N ALA A 46 24.59 15.36 -22.61
CA ALA A 46 23.37 14.63 -22.28
C ALA A 46 22.46 14.64 -23.52
N VAL A 47 22.09 13.46 -23.98
CA VAL A 47 21.27 13.27 -25.18
C VAL A 47 19.99 12.54 -24.78
N LEU A 48 18.84 13.08 -25.16
CA LEU A 48 17.55 12.41 -25.03
C LEU A 48 17.07 12.05 -26.43
N LEU A 49 16.86 10.76 -26.67
CA LEU A 49 16.21 10.26 -27.88
C LEU A 49 14.72 10.38 -27.70
N TYR A 50 14.06 11.18 -28.52
CA TYR A 50 12.64 11.42 -28.48
C TYR A 50 11.94 10.92 -29.72
N ALA A 51 10.83 10.20 -29.54
CA ALA A 51 9.95 9.78 -30.61
C ALA A 51 8.51 10.30 -30.35
N GLN A 52 7.73 10.48 -31.43
CA GLN A 52 6.34 10.92 -31.29
C GLN A 52 5.47 9.92 -30.48
N SER A 53 5.85 8.64 -30.49
CA SER A 53 5.23 7.59 -29.66
C SER A 53 5.36 7.85 -28.16
N ASP A 54 6.40 8.58 -27.71
CA ASP A 54 6.66 8.83 -26.30
C ASP A 54 5.57 9.69 -25.67
N LYS A 55 5.04 10.64 -26.42
CA LYS A 55 3.89 11.45 -26.00
C LYS A 55 2.66 10.58 -25.73
N THR A 56 2.42 9.57 -26.56
CA THR A 56 1.32 8.62 -26.38
C THR A 56 1.55 7.76 -25.13
N THR A 57 2.79 7.28 -24.94
CA THR A 57 3.20 6.50 -23.78
C THR A 57 3.05 7.31 -22.48
N LEU A 58 3.47 8.58 -22.47
CA LEU A 58 3.31 9.47 -21.31
C LEU A 58 1.84 9.72 -20.97
N ASN A 59 0.99 9.97 -21.96
CA ASN A 59 -0.45 10.13 -21.74
C ASN A 59 -1.09 8.84 -21.21
N LYS A 60 -0.66 7.68 -21.70
CA LYS A 60 -1.09 6.37 -21.18
C LYS A 60 -0.66 6.19 -19.72
N ARG A 61 0.57 6.54 -19.34
CA ARG A 61 1.02 6.50 -17.95
C ARG A 61 0.13 7.36 -17.02
N ILE A 62 -0.31 8.53 -17.48
CA ILE A 62 -1.23 9.39 -16.72
C ILE A 62 -2.57 8.68 -16.50
N SER A 63 -3.16 8.11 -17.55
CA SER A 63 -4.44 7.39 -17.45
C SER A 63 -4.35 6.09 -16.64
N ASP A 64 -3.21 5.41 -16.69
CA ASP A 64 -2.98 4.19 -15.91
C ASP A 64 -2.77 4.51 -14.42
N THR A 65 -2.09 5.61 -14.09
CA THR A 65 -1.86 6.03 -12.70
C THR A 65 -3.10 6.70 -12.08
N PHE A 66 -3.88 7.42 -12.87
CA PHE A 66 -5.11 8.09 -12.46
C PHE A 66 -6.26 7.68 -13.38
N PRO A 67 -6.75 6.44 -13.28
CA PRO A 67 -7.92 5.98 -14.04
C PRO A 67 -9.14 6.83 -13.68
N ASP A 68 -10.13 6.84 -14.56
CA ASP A 68 -11.34 7.64 -14.37
C ASP A 68 -12.10 7.24 -13.10
N LYS A 69 -12.76 8.20 -12.47
CA LYS A 69 -13.52 7.98 -11.23
C LYS A 69 -14.55 6.86 -11.36
N ASP A 70 -15.18 6.73 -12.50
CA ASP A 70 -16.17 5.68 -12.75
C ASP A 70 -15.51 4.29 -12.85
N TYR A 71 -14.30 4.23 -13.39
CA TYR A 71 -13.50 3.01 -13.36
C TYR A 71 -13.10 2.63 -11.92
N ILE A 72 -12.68 3.60 -11.09
CA ILE A 72 -12.36 3.34 -9.68
C ILE A 72 -13.60 2.83 -8.93
N ARG A 73 -14.77 3.41 -9.19
CA ARG A 73 -16.05 2.94 -8.63
C ARG A 73 -16.41 1.53 -9.08
N LYS A 74 -16.12 1.22 -10.35
CA LYS A 74 -16.31 -0.13 -10.88
C LYS A 74 -15.39 -1.13 -10.17
N VAL A 75 -14.09 -0.82 -10.01
CA VAL A 75 -13.16 -1.67 -9.28
C VAL A 75 -13.63 -1.88 -7.83
N TYR A 76 -14.13 -0.83 -7.17
CA TYR A 76 -14.70 -0.95 -5.83
C TYR A 76 -15.91 -1.90 -5.77
N GLU A 77 -16.81 -1.84 -6.73
CA GLU A 77 -17.94 -2.75 -6.80
C GLU A 77 -17.49 -4.18 -7.07
N ASP A 78 -16.60 -4.37 -8.03
CA ASP A 78 -16.10 -5.68 -8.42
C ASP A 78 -15.29 -6.35 -7.30
N ILE A 79 -14.52 -5.60 -6.46
CA ILE A 79 -13.82 -6.14 -5.30
C ILE A 79 -14.81 -6.62 -4.22
N ASN A 80 -15.93 -5.92 -4.04
CA ASN A 80 -16.97 -6.34 -3.11
C ASN A 80 -17.68 -7.63 -3.61
N TYR A 81 -17.86 -7.79 -4.93
CA TYR A 81 -18.35 -9.04 -5.51
C TYR A 81 -17.33 -10.17 -5.36
N TYR A 82 -16.05 -9.89 -5.60
CA TYR A 82 -14.98 -10.88 -5.48
C TYR A 82 -14.92 -11.50 -4.08
N PHE A 83 -15.10 -10.69 -3.04
CA PHE A 83 -15.13 -11.13 -1.64
C PHE A 83 -16.55 -11.46 -1.12
N GLN A 84 -17.57 -11.39 -1.96
CA GLN A 84 -18.97 -11.62 -1.58
C GLN A 84 -19.41 -10.78 -0.37
N MET A 85 -18.93 -9.53 -0.31
CA MET A 85 -19.22 -8.62 0.77
C MET A 85 -20.65 -8.10 0.69
N ALA A 86 -21.43 -8.20 1.76
CA ALA A 86 -22.78 -7.64 1.83
C ALA A 86 -22.73 -6.12 2.05
N MET A 87 -23.82 -5.42 1.69
CA MET A 87 -23.95 -3.97 1.93
C MET A 87 -23.99 -3.70 3.43
N GLY A 88 -23.20 -2.74 3.89
CA GLY A 88 -23.10 -2.40 5.32
C GLY A 88 -22.12 -3.27 6.11
N ASP A 89 -21.56 -4.31 5.50
CA ASP A 89 -20.57 -5.18 6.12
C ASP A 89 -19.14 -4.81 5.68
N GLY A 90 -18.17 -5.50 6.22
CA GLY A 90 -16.79 -5.50 5.75
C GLY A 90 -15.80 -4.78 6.67
N MET A 91 -16.22 -3.83 7.48
CA MET A 91 -15.29 -3.11 8.36
C MET A 91 -14.45 -4.06 9.20
N GLY A 92 -13.12 -3.95 9.07
CA GLY A 92 -12.16 -4.81 9.76
C GLY A 92 -11.93 -6.18 9.11
N CYS A 93 -12.67 -6.56 8.07
CA CYS A 93 -12.43 -7.82 7.36
C CYS A 93 -11.14 -7.77 6.56
N THR A 94 -10.37 -8.86 6.62
CA THR A 94 -9.09 -9.00 5.92
C THR A 94 -9.11 -10.22 5.01
N PHE A 95 -8.76 -10.02 3.75
CA PHE A 95 -8.75 -11.07 2.73
C PHE A 95 -7.39 -11.15 2.05
N ALA A 96 -6.92 -12.38 1.81
CA ALA A 96 -5.81 -12.57 0.87
C ALA A 96 -6.28 -12.16 -0.53
N PHE A 97 -5.44 -11.46 -1.28
CA PHE A 97 -5.81 -10.89 -2.55
C PHE A 97 -4.78 -11.23 -3.63
N ASN A 98 -5.28 -11.67 -4.78
CA ASN A 98 -4.47 -11.89 -5.97
C ASN A 98 -4.96 -10.95 -7.07
N LEU A 99 -4.17 -9.92 -7.37
CA LEU A 99 -4.51 -8.90 -8.36
C LEU A 99 -4.69 -9.51 -9.76
N ASP A 100 -3.84 -10.46 -10.16
CA ASP A 100 -3.90 -11.05 -11.50
C ASP A 100 -5.15 -11.91 -11.68
N GLU A 101 -5.53 -12.65 -10.65
CA GLU A 101 -6.76 -13.44 -10.64
C GLU A 101 -7.99 -12.54 -10.67
N PHE A 102 -8.03 -11.51 -9.84
CA PHE A 102 -9.08 -10.51 -9.83
C PHE A 102 -9.24 -9.85 -11.21
N CYS A 103 -8.14 -9.41 -11.81
CA CYS A 103 -8.16 -8.75 -13.12
C CYS A 103 -8.64 -9.69 -14.23
N ARG A 104 -8.28 -10.97 -14.17
CA ARG A 104 -8.81 -11.97 -15.15
C ARG A 104 -10.31 -12.16 -14.99
N ASN A 105 -10.79 -12.30 -13.76
CA ASN A 105 -12.21 -12.58 -13.47
C ASN A 105 -13.12 -11.41 -13.87
N PHE A 106 -12.69 -10.18 -13.61
CA PHE A 106 -13.48 -8.97 -13.86
C PHE A 106 -13.05 -8.17 -15.09
N LYS A 107 -12.10 -8.68 -15.88
CA LYS A 107 -11.57 -8.07 -17.11
C LYS A 107 -11.01 -6.67 -16.90
N HIS A 108 -10.24 -6.50 -15.82
CA HIS A 108 -9.51 -5.28 -15.55
C HIS A 108 -8.09 -5.31 -16.13
N ILE A 109 -7.55 -4.11 -16.40
CA ILE A 109 -6.14 -3.92 -16.73
C ILE A 109 -5.38 -3.85 -15.40
N PRO A 110 -4.39 -4.75 -15.15
CA PRO A 110 -3.73 -4.85 -13.84
C PRO A 110 -3.16 -3.53 -13.32
N VAL A 111 -2.48 -2.75 -14.16
CA VAL A 111 -1.89 -1.46 -13.77
C VAL A 111 -2.95 -0.45 -13.32
N GLN A 112 -4.09 -0.40 -14.02
CA GLN A 112 -5.19 0.51 -13.67
C GLN A 112 -5.94 0.04 -12.42
N ALA A 113 -6.13 -1.28 -12.27
CA ALA A 113 -6.76 -1.85 -11.08
C ALA A 113 -5.90 -1.62 -9.83
N ASP A 114 -4.60 -1.83 -9.91
CA ASP A 114 -3.63 -1.52 -8.86
C ASP A 114 -3.67 -0.04 -8.46
N SER A 115 -3.67 0.86 -9.44
CA SER A 115 -3.79 2.30 -9.21
C SER A 115 -5.12 2.67 -8.54
N ALA A 116 -6.24 2.05 -8.97
CA ALA A 116 -7.54 2.26 -8.35
C ALA A 116 -7.57 1.81 -6.89
N LEU A 117 -7.01 0.64 -6.57
CA LEU A 117 -6.88 0.13 -5.21
C LEU A 117 -6.03 1.06 -4.34
N LYS A 118 -4.90 1.56 -4.85
CA LYS A 118 -4.05 2.54 -4.16
C LYS A 118 -4.75 3.88 -3.92
N ILE A 119 -5.60 4.33 -4.84
CA ILE A 119 -6.43 5.54 -4.65
C ILE A 119 -7.49 5.31 -3.58
N MET A 120 -8.17 4.16 -3.58
CA MET A 120 -9.15 3.79 -2.55
C MET A 120 -8.52 3.66 -1.17
N THR A 121 -7.29 3.15 -1.08
CA THR A 121 -6.50 3.10 0.16
C THR A 121 -6.27 4.51 0.71
N ARG A 122 -5.82 5.44 -0.14
CA ARG A 122 -5.62 6.85 0.25
C ARG A 122 -6.93 7.55 0.65
N SER A 123 -8.05 7.10 0.08
CA SER A 123 -9.38 7.61 0.41
C SER A 123 -9.99 6.97 1.67
N GLY A 124 -9.29 6.02 2.29
CA GLY A 124 -9.68 5.36 3.53
C GLY A 124 -10.89 4.43 3.38
N TYR A 125 -11.10 3.80 2.21
CA TYR A 125 -12.15 2.81 2.01
C TYR A 125 -11.67 1.38 2.27
N LEU A 126 -10.44 1.12 1.93
CA LEU A 126 -9.76 -0.15 2.15
C LEU A 126 -8.27 0.11 2.35
N GLU A 127 -7.58 -0.87 2.84
CA GLU A 127 -6.13 -0.91 2.84
C GLU A 127 -5.70 -2.04 1.90
N TYR A 128 -4.98 -1.68 0.85
CA TYR A 128 -4.41 -2.61 -0.11
C TYR A 128 -2.89 -2.60 0.01
N THR A 129 -2.30 -3.76 0.12
CA THR A 129 -0.86 -3.93 0.07
C THR A 129 -0.49 -5.00 -0.96
N ASP A 130 0.45 -4.65 -1.81
CA ASP A 130 1.11 -5.53 -2.75
C ASP A 130 2.44 -6.07 -2.20
N GLU A 131 2.85 -5.60 -1.00
CA GLU A 131 4.08 -6.04 -0.38
C GLU A 131 3.95 -7.46 0.16
N GLN A 132 4.90 -8.29 -0.18
CA GLN A 132 5.11 -9.59 0.41
C GLN A 132 5.93 -9.42 1.70
N ASP A 133 5.53 -10.12 2.76
CA ASP A 133 6.26 -10.14 4.05
C ASP A 133 6.05 -8.92 4.97
N ASN A 134 4.80 -8.45 5.06
CA ASN A 134 4.44 -7.42 6.03
C ASN A 134 4.48 -7.94 7.48
N ALA A 135 5.02 -7.13 8.39
CA ALA A 135 5.00 -7.41 9.82
C ALA A 135 3.56 -7.53 10.36
N SER A 136 3.37 -8.37 11.35
CA SER A 136 2.10 -8.49 12.06
C SER A 136 1.70 -7.15 12.69
N ARG A 137 0.41 -6.85 12.71
CA ARG A 137 -0.12 -5.63 13.32
C ARG A 137 -1.44 -5.88 14.03
N ILE A 138 -1.72 -5.01 15.00
CA ILE A 138 -2.86 -5.13 15.89
C ILE A 138 -3.47 -3.76 16.15
N LEU A 139 -4.79 -3.72 16.25
CA LEU A 139 -5.59 -2.59 16.69
C LEU A 139 -6.57 -3.08 17.74
N PHE A 140 -6.72 -2.40 18.88
CA PHE A 140 -7.81 -2.67 19.81
C PHE A 140 -9.08 -1.94 19.34
N THR A 141 -10.15 -2.70 19.13
CA THR A 141 -11.44 -2.18 18.64
C THR A 141 -12.35 -1.69 19.76
N MET A 142 -12.01 -2.04 21.00
CA MET A 142 -12.72 -1.61 22.19
C MET A 142 -12.22 -0.25 22.70
N LYS A 143 -13.12 0.51 23.37
CA LYS A 143 -12.73 1.73 24.05
C LYS A 143 -11.80 1.45 25.22
N ARG A 144 -10.94 2.42 25.54
CA ARG A 144 -9.91 2.29 26.57
C ARG A 144 -10.49 1.87 27.93
N ASP A 145 -11.60 2.48 28.34
CA ASP A 145 -12.22 2.23 29.66
C ASP A 145 -12.84 0.82 29.75
N GLU A 146 -13.34 0.29 28.64
CA GLU A 146 -13.88 -1.07 28.55
C GLU A 146 -12.75 -2.10 28.56
N LEU A 147 -11.65 -1.80 27.87
CA LEU A 147 -10.48 -2.66 27.79
C LEU A 147 -9.81 -2.89 29.15
N TYR A 148 -9.74 -1.87 30.01
CA TYR A 148 -9.17 -1.99 31.34
C TYR A 148 -10.09 -2.76 32.31
N LYS A 149 -11.38 -2.80 32.06
CA LYS A 149 -12.35 -3.59 32.84
C LYS A 149 -12.46 -5.03 32.36
N LEU A 150 -11.93 -5.33 31.17
CA LEU A 150 -11.98 -6.66 30.59
C LEU A 150 -10.94 -7.56 31.24
N HIS A 151 -11.41 -8.53 32.03
CA HIS A 151 -10.61 -9.61 32.59
C HIS A 151 -10.87 -10.90 31.83
N GLU A 152 -9.80 -11.53 31.38
CA GLU A 152 -9.86 -12.79 30.66
C GLU A 152 -9.73 -13.95 31.65
N ASN A 153 -10.61 -14.96 31.51
CA ASN A 153 -10.58 -16.14 32.37
C ASN A 153 -9.36 -17.05 32.06
N ASP A 154 -8.87 -17.00 30.83
CA ASP A 154 -7.65 -17.70 30.42
C ASP A 154 -6.43 -16.86 30.81
N THR A 155 -5.59 -17.43 31.67
CA THR A 155 -4.39 -16.76 32.19
C THR A 155 -3.40 -16.37 31.11
N ASP A 156 -3.28 -17.18 30.04
CA ASP A 156 -2.40 -16.90 28.92
C ASP A 156 -2.90 -15.70 28.11
N THR A 157 -4.21 -15.64 27.88
CA THR A 157 -4.85 -14.53 27.17
C THR A 157 -4.72 -13.22 27.95
N GLU A 158 -4.98 -13.25 29.26
CA GLU A 158 -4.82 -12.07 30.12
C GLU A 158 -3.37 -11.59 30.15
N LYS A 159 -2.44 -12.51 30.29
CA LYS A 159 -0.99 -12.23 30.29
C LYS A 159 -0.56 -11.60 28.96
N LEU A 160 -0.95 -12.19 27.82
CA LEU A 160 -0.58 -11.70 26.50
C LEU A 160 -1.18 -10.32 26.21
N LYS A 161 -2.47 -10.11 26.54
CA LYS A 161 -3.15 -8.80 26.43
C LYS A 161 -2.38 -7.71 27.18
N ASN A 162 -2.02 -7.98 28.43
CA ASN A 162 -1.30 -7.03 29.26
C ASN A 162 0.12 -6.73 28.74
N ILE A 163 0.82 -7.74 28.20
CA ILE A 163 2.13 -7.56 27.58
C ILE A 163 2.00 -6.65 26.35
N ILE A 164 1.01 -6.89 25.49
CA ILE A 164 0.79 -6.08 24.29
C ILE A 164 0.50 -4.63 24.65
N LEU A 165 -0.43 -4.37 25.58
CA LEU A 165 -0.80 -3.03 26.03
C LEU A 165 0.37 -2.24 26.65
N ARG A 166 1.33 -2.93 27.28
CA ARG A 166 2.53 -2.31 27.88
C ARG A 166 3.67 -2.14 26.87
N SER A 167 3.70 -2.93 25.81
CA SER A 167 4.84 -2.99 24.88
C SER A 167 4.69 -2.07 23.68
N TYR A 168 3.46 -1.74 23.31
CA TYR A 168 3.17 -0.98 22.10
C TYR A 168 2.27 0.22 22.41
N THR A 169 2.49 1.32 21.71
CA THR A 169 1.71 2.56 21.84
C THR A 169 0.77 2.74 20.65
N GLY A 170 -0.28 3.53 20.82
CA GLY A 170 -1.20 3.86 19.73
C GLY A 170 -2.23 2.78 19.39
N LEU A 171 -2.23 1.66 20.07
CA LEU A 171 -3.04 0.46 19.83
C LEU A 171 -4.56 0.67 19.73
N ILE A 172 -5.10 1.80 20.19
CA ILE A 172 -6.54 2.10 20.21
C ILE A 172 -6.92 3.07 19.08
N THR A 173 -5.93 3.84 18.60
CA THR A 173 -6.14 4.88 17.59
C THR A 173 -5.76 4.45 16.19
N ASP A 174 -4.78 3.57 16.08
CA ASP A 174 -4.26 3.09 14.80
C ASP A 174 -3.63 1.69 14.97
N TYR A 175 -3.30 1.05 13.84
CA TYR A 175 -2.58 -0.22 13.85
C TYR A 175 -1.15 -0.04 14.35
N ALA A 176 -0.79 -0.79 15.38
CA ALA A 176 0.59 -0.90 15.80
C ALA A 176 1.24 -2.18 15.24
N TYR A 177 2.43 -2.05 14.69
CA TYR A 177 3.23 -3.20 14.29
C TYR A 177 3.72 -3.96 15.51
N ILE A 178 3.50 -5.28 15.51
CA ILE A 178 3.94 -6.16 16.57
C ILE A 178 5.01 -7.14 16.09
N ASN A 179 5.93 -7.47 16.99
CA ASN A 179 6.93 -8.51 16.75
C ASN A 179 6.55 -9.75 17.56
N GLU A 180 6.08 -10.79 16.88
CA GLU A 180 5.65 -12.04 17.53
C GLU A 180 6.77 -12.75 18.27
N ASP A 181 8.01 -12.70 17.78
CA ASP A 181 9.16 -13.28 18.47
C ASP A 181 9.43 -12.59 19.81
N SER A 182 9.29 -11.27 19.84
CA SER A 182 9.38 -10.51 21.09
C SER A 182 8.25 -10.88 22.07
N LEU A 183 7.05 -11.14 21.55
CA LEU A 183 5.92 -11.60 22.38
C LEU A 183 6.17 -13.01 22.94
N VAL A 184 6.76 -13.92 22.15
CA VAL A 184 7.18 -15.26 22.63
C VAL A 184 8.15 -15.13 23.81
N ILE A 185 9.20 -14.31 23.65
CA ILE A 185 10.21 -14.12 24.70
C ILE A 185 9.61 -13.53 25.99
N ARG A 186 8.74 -12.52 25.85
CA ARG A 186 8.15 -11.80 27.00
C ARG A 186 7.05 -12.58 27.69
N SER A 187 6.25 -13.35 26.94
CA SER A 187 5.15 -14.11 27.50
C SER A 187 5.57 -15.50 27.96
N GLY A 188 6.62 -16.08 27.39
CA GLY A 188 6.97 -17.47 27.56
C GLY A 188 6.00 -18.46 26.89
N LEU A 189 5.07 -17.95 26.07
CA LEU A 189 4.12 -18.75 25.30
C LEU A 189 4.74 -19.18 23.98
N THR A 190 4.24 -20.28 23.42
CA THR A 190 4.63 -20.69 22.07
C THR A 190 4.04 -19.73 21.02
N ARG A 191 4.70 -19.60 19.86
CA ARG A 191 4.19 -18.80 18.73
C ARG A 191 2.78 -19.24 18.31
N GLN A 192 2.53 -20.54 18.28
CA GLN A 192 1.23 -21.10 17.94
C GLN A 192 0.17 -20.67 18.95
N ARG A 193 0.46 -20.70 20.25
CA ARG A 193 -0.48 -20.27 21.29
C ARG A 193 -0.78 -18.78 21.21
N ILE A 194 0.22 -17.93 20.93
CA ILE A 194 0.03 -16.50 20.72
C ILE A 194 -0.89 -16.28 19.53
N TYR A 195 -0.66 -16.95 18.41
CA TYR A 195 -1.50 -16.83 17.22
C TYR A 195 -2.96 -17.22 17.49
N GLU A 196 -3.19 -18.33 18.19
CA GLU A 196 -4.54 -18.78 18.58
C GLU A 196 -5.26 -17.75 19.47
N ILE A 197 -4.57 -17.19 20.44
CA ILE A 197 -5.11 -16.15 21.34
C ILE A 197 -5.46 -14.90 20.52
N LEU A 198 -4.58 -14.41 19.65
CA LEU A 198 -4.84 -13.23 18.84
C LEU A 198 -6.03 -13.43 17.89
N LEU A 199 -6.18 -14.62 17.31
CA LEU A 199 -7.35 -14.95 16.50
C LEU A 199 -8.63 -15.03 17.35
N ALA A 200 -8.57 -15.61 18.55
CA ALA A 200 -9.72 -15.69 19.45
C ALA A 200 -10.20 -14.28 19.88
N LEU A 201 -9.27 -13.40 20.23
CA LEU A 201 -9.58 -12.00 20.55
C LEU A 201 -10.16 -11.24 19.34
N THR A 202 -9.69 -11.53 18.13
CA THR A 202 -10.22 -10.95 16.89
C THR A 202 -11.66 -11.41 16.64
N ARG A 203 -11.96 -12.71 16.81
CA ARG A 203 -13.34 -13.23 16.66
C ARG A 203 -14.33 -12.64 17.67
N ARG A 204 -13.83 -12.22 18.82
CA ARG A 204 -14.62 -11.56 19.88
C ARG A 204 -14.68 -10.04 19.72
N HIS A 205 -14.15 -9.49 18.62
CA HIS A 205 -14.11 -8.06 18.34
C HIS A 205 -13.42 -7.23 19.44
N ILE A 206 -12.47 -7.80 20.18
CA ILE A 206 -11.64 -7.11 21.17
C ILE A 206 -10.47 -6.43 20.49
N ILE A 207 -9.88 -7.12 19.52
CA ILE A 207 -8.80 -6.62 18.68
C ILE A 207 -9.10 -6.88 17.21
N HIS A 208 -8.39 -6.19 16.35
CA HIS A 208 -8.21 -6.59 14.96
C HIS A 208 -6.73 -6.95 14.75
N TYR A 209 -6.45 -8.23 14.59
CA TYR A 209 -5.12 -8.76 14.38
C TYR A 209 -4.92 -9.15 12.93
N ILE A 210 -3.84 -8.64 12.33
CA ILE A 210 -3.40 -8.97 10.99
C ILE A 210 -2.07 -9.67 11.10
N PRO A 211 -2.05 -11.01 10.90
CA PRO A 211 -0.81 -11.77 10.96
C PRO A 211 0.13 -11.39 9.83
N ARG A 212 1.43 -11.58 10.06
CA ARG A 212 2.44 -11.51 9.02
C ARG A 212 2.04 -12.40 7.85
N LYS A 213 1.80 -11.80 6.70
CA LYS A 213 1.44 -12.52 5.48
C LYS A 213 2.53 -12.31 4.44
N LYS A 214 2.84 -13.41 3.73
CA LYS A 214 3.71 -13.39 2.56
C LYS A 214 2.93 -13.15 1.25
N THR A 215 1.61 -12.98 1.34
CA THR A 215 0.72 -12.74 0.21
C THR A 215 0.10 -11.36 0.31
N PRO A 216 -0.11 -10.65 -0.80
CA PRO A 216 -0.88 -9.41 -0.83
C PRO A 216 -2.26 -9.59 -0.18
N TYR A 217 -2.79 -8.52 0.39
CA TYR A 217 -4.09 -8.57 1.07
C TYR A 217 -4.86 -7.25 0.94
N ILE A 218 -6.17 -7.34 1.18
CA ILE A 218 -7.07 -6.20 1.31
C ILE A 218 -7.74 -6.26 2.69
N ILE A 219 -7.77 -5.11 3.37
CA ILE A 219 -8.52 -4.89 4.60
C ILE A 219 -9.57 -3.84 4.31
N TYR A 220 -10.81 -4.12 4.69
CA TYR A 220 -11.86 -3.11 4.66
C TYR A 220 -11.74 -2.19 5.88
N THR A 221 -11.48 -0.92 5.66
CA THR A 221 -11.38 0.11 6.71
C THR A 221 -12.72 0.79 6.98
N ARG A 222 -13.71 0.54 6.13
CA ARG A 222 -15.11 1.00 6.26
C ARG A 222 -16.07 -0.12 5.85
N GLU A 223 -17.32 0.03 6.26
CA GLU A 223 -18.42 -0.79 5.75
C GLU A 223 -18.60 -0.58 4.24
N ARG A 224 -19.01 -1.65 3.54
CA ARG A 224 -19.37 -1.56 2.13
C ARG A 224 -20.49 -0.56 1.92
N GLN A 225 -20.25 0.40 1.03
CA GLN A 225 -21.21 1.40 0.58
C GLN A 225 -21.61 1.17 -0.88
N GLU A 226 -22.66 1.82 -1.33
CA GLU A 226 -22.95 1.92 -2.75
C GLU A 226 -21.80 2.62 -3.49
N LYS A 227 -21.49 2.13 -4.70
CA LYS A 227 -20.37 2.69 -5.51
C LYS A 227 -20.49 4.20 -5.75
N ASN A 228 -21.72 4.72 -5.85
CA ASN A 228 -21.99 6.13 -6.09
C ASN A 228 -21.67 7.01 -4.87
N ARG A 229 -21.62 6.41 -3.68
CA ARG A 229 -21.23 7.08 -2.43
C ARG A 229 -19.71 7.10 -2.20
N LEU A 230 -18.94 6.44 -3.09
CA LEU A 230 -17.49 6.48 -3.02
C LEU A 230 -17.02 7.92 -3.30
N ALA A 231 -16.65 8.64 -2.26
CA ALA A 231 -16.17 10.01 -2.35
C ALA A 231 -14.65 10.02 -2.60
N LEU A 232 -14.26 10.42 -3.78
CA LEU A 232 -12.86 10.70 -4.12
C LEU A 232 -12.67 12.21 -3.98
N THR A 233 -12.03 12.64 -2.88
CA THR A 233 -11.84 14.07 -2.61
C THR A 233 -10.94 14.70 -3.66
N ARG A 234 -11.09 16.02 -3.86
CA ARG A 234 -10.28 16.78 -4.81
C ARG A 234 -8.78 16.62 -4.56
N GLU A 235 -8.38 16.68 -3.28
CA GLU A 235 -6.98 16.55 -2.86
C GLU A 235 -6.37 15.18 -3.21
N ILE A 236 -7.15 14.11 -3.07
CA ILE A 236 -6.69 12.74 -3.29
C ILE A 236 -6.61 12.42 -4.79
N TYR A 237 -7.51 12.95 -5.58
CA TYR A 237 -7.60 12.61 -6.99
C TYR A 237 -7.19 13.76 -7.93
N GLU A 238 -7.95 14.88 -7.97
CA GLU A 238 -7.73 15.94 -8.96
C GLU A 238 -6.39 16.65 -8.78
N ASP A 239 -6.07 17.07 -7.57
CA ASP A 239 -4.86 17.84 -7.31
C ASP A 239 -3.60 16.98 -7.51
N ARG A 240 -3.66 15.70 -7.10
CA ARG A 240 -2.58 14.75 -7.38
C ARG A 240 -2.43 14.43 -8.86
N LYS A 241 -3.54 14.21 -9.58
CA LYS A 241 -3.55 14.00 -11.03
C LYS A 241 -2.96 15.19 -11.75
N LYS A 242 -3.34 16.40 -11.35
CA LYS A 242 -2.81 17.65 -11.91
C LYS A 242 -1.31 17.78 -11.67
N SER A 243 -0.86 17.58 -10.43
CA SER A 243 0.56 17.63 -10.08
C SER A 243 1.38 16.60 -10.87
N TYR A 244 0.92 15.36 -10.93
CA TYR A 244 1.56 14.29 -11.70
C TYR A 244 1.60 14.62 -13.20
N THR A 245 0.49 15.11 -13.76
CA THR A 245 0.41 15.50 -15.18
C THR A 245 1.36 16.65 -15.50
N THR A 246 1.47 17.64 -14.61
CA THR A 246 2.39 18.77 -14.80
C THR A 246 3.84 18.28 -14.80
N ARG A 247 4.21 17.41 -13.88
CA ARG A 247 5.57 16.84 -13.83
C ARG A 247 5.94 16.02 -15.07
N ILE A 248 5.00 15.22 -15.59
CA ILE A 248 5.26 14.39 -16.78
C ILE A 248 5.32 15.24 -18.07
N LYS A 249 4.61 16.35 -18.11
CA LYS A 249 4.54 17.21 -19.31
C LYS A 249 5.54 18.38 -19.31
N ALA A 250 6.27 18.56 -18.20
CA ALA A 250 7.35 19.54 -18.09
C ALA A 250 8.60 19.08 -18.82
#